data_7c1497f7fda6e2b823ab7e9773844c75
#
_entry.id   7c1497f7fda6e2b823ab7e9773844c75
#
_cell.length_a   1.000
_cell.length_b   1.000
_cell.length_c   1.000
_cell.angle_alpha   90.00
_cell.angle_beta   90.00
_cell.angle_gamma   90.00
#
_symmetry.space_group_name_H-M   'P 1'
#
loop_
_entity.id
_entity.type
_entity.pdbx_description
1 polymer ?
#
loop_
_entity_poly.entity_id
_entity_poly.type
_entity_poly.pdbx_seq_one_letter_code
_entity_poly.pdbx_strand_id
1 'polypeptide(L)'
;MKIYIPLKDILLGPGERFDPSVNSEAEVIGFIKKAYGIISSTMDVSISDGVVCIVFKDATPARVNEALQKFSKAVSEAQNGNLSDALKLFKSVLEVIPEHVDARRNLAKVYLELGNIEQAEKQLDICIQINPQDCWSYIMMGNIYTKHKRDHNIAEFYYECGLEHHPDDGMLLNNYANLMMEKGNFSKAEQLFKKTLNLRPVYPNSYFGLALLYRVTGHPEESLKVLERLFILMPKTAEIESAQIYNEARNLYSEIKAETESKTSIH
;
A
#
# COMPACT_ATOMS: atom_id res chain seq x y z
N MET A 1 -3.96 -7.18 29.90
CA MET A 1 -5.23 -6.45 29.57
C MET A 1 -6.31 -7.49 29.32
N LYS A 2 -7.56 -7.22 29.69
CA LYS A 2 -8.69 -8.11 29.40
C LYS A 2 -9.73 -7.32 28.63
N ILE A 3 -10.24 -7.89 27.55
CA ILE A 3 -11.34 -7.34 26.76
C ILE A 3 -12.49 -8.34 26.81
N TYR A 4 -13.70 -7.85 27.02
CA TYR A 4 -14.92 -8.66 27.07
C TYR A 4 -15.84 -8.22 25.94
N ILE A 5 -16.19 -9.15 25.03
CA ILE A 5 -17.06 -8.89 23.88
C ILE A 5 -18.23 -9.87 23.94
N PRO A 6 -19.49 -9.40 24.01
CA PRO A 6 -20.62 -10.30 23.87
C PRO A 6 -20.60 -11.04 22.55
N LEU A 7 -20.82 -12.35 22.53
CA LEU A 7 -20.82 -13.16 21.31
C LEU A 7 -21.75 -12.62 20.22
N LYS A 8 -22.92 -12.12 20.64
CA LYS A 8 -23.92 -11.49 19.74
C LYS A 8 -23.40 -10.27 18.97
N ASP A 9 -22.31 -9.65 19.46
CA ASP A 9 -21.73 -8.44 18.87
C ASP A 9 -20.53 -8.76 17.96
N ILE A 10 -20.15 -10.05 17.84
CA ILE A 10 -19.06 -10.48 16.99
C ILE A 10 -19.54 -10.58 15.55
N LEU A 11 -18.82 -9.90 14.65
CA LEU A 11 -18.98 -9.98 13.20
C LEU A 11 -17.93 -10.95 12.64
N LEU A 12 -18.36 -12.04 12.01
CA LEU A 12 -17.49 -13.04 11.37
C LEU A 12 -17.13 -12.68 9.94
N GLY A 13 -17.85 -11.71 9.34
CA GLY A 13 -17.64 -11.19 7.98
C GLY A 13 -18.48 -9.94 7.74
N PRO A 14 -18.46 -9.35 6.53
CA PRO A 14 -19.28 -8.19 6.19
C PRO A 14 -20.77 -8.51 6.32
N GLY A 15 -21.37 -8.10 7.44
CA GLY A 15 -22.80 -8.32 7.74
C GLY A 15 -23.15 -9.66 8.41
N GLU A 16 -22.19 -10.56 8.60
CA GLU A 16 -22.40 -11.85 9.26
C GLU A 16 -22.12 -11.75 10.76
N ARG A 17 -23.16 -11.85 11.56
CA ARG A 17 -23.04 -11.95 13.03
C ARG A 17 -22.87 -13.41 13.44
N PHE A 18 -22.22 -13.60 14.59
CA PHE A 18 -22.16 -14.92 15.22
C PHE A 18 -23.56 -15.47 15.48
N ASP A 19 -23.82 -16.67 14.97
CA ASP A 19 -25.03 -17.45 15.23
C ASP A 19 -24.63 -18.78 15.88
N PRO A 20 -25.02 -19.03 17.15
CA PRO A 20 -24.66 -20.24 17.88
C PRO A 20 -25.25 -21.53 17.27
N SER A 21 -26.26 -21.40 16.39
CA SER A 21 -26.83 -22.55 15.68
C SER A 21 -25.99 -23.01 14.48
N VAL A 22 -25.09 -22.14 13.99
CA VAL A 22 -24.28 -22.37 12.79
C VAL A 22 -22.79 -22.38 13.12
N ASN A 23 -22.34 -21.51 14.02
CA ASN A 23 -20.93 -21.30 14.32
C ASN A 23 -20.52 -21.95 15.66
N SER A 24 -19.43 -22.67 15.66
CA SER A 24 -18.85 -23.22 16.88
C SER A 24 -18.01 -22.17 17.63
N GLU A 25 -17.86 -22.33 18.94
CA GLU A 25 -16.96 -21.47 19.75
C GLU A 25 -15.49 -21.53 19.23
N ALA A 26 -15.06 -22.68 18.70
CA ALA A 26 -13.73 -22.85 18.13
C ALA A 26 -13.54 -21.97 16.87
N GLU A 27 -14.57 -21.82 16.05
CA GLU A 27 -14.53 -20.94 14.87
C GLU A 27 -14.44 -19.47 15.29
N VAL A 28 -15.20 -19.06 16.30
CA VAL A 28 -15.11 -17.71 16.87
C VAL A 28 -13.72 -17.42 17.43
N ILE A 29 -13.17 -18.35 18.22
CA ILE A 29 -11.81 -18.22 18.75
C ILE A 29 -10.78 -18.13 17.61
N GLY A 30 -10.95 -18.97 16.59
CA GLY A 30 -10.11 -18.97 15.39
C GLY A 30 -10.19 -17.64 14.63
N PHE A 31 -11.41 -17.14 14.44
CA PHE A 31 -11.65 -15.84 13.80
C PHE A 31 -11.04 -14.68 14.59
N ILE A 32 -11.27 -14.64 15.93
CA ILE A 32 -10.70 -13.59 16.79
C ILE A 32 -9.18 -13.64 16.75
N LYS A 33 -8.58 -14.84 16.88
CA LYS A 33 -7.13 -15.01 16.76
C LYS A 33 -6.61 -14.55 15.39
N LYS A 34 -7.36 -14.76 14.32
CA LYS A 34 -7.04 -14.32 12.97
C LYS A 34 -7.26 -12.82 12.79
N ALA A 35 -8.37 -12.28 13.25
CA ALA A 35 -8.75 -10.87 13.11
C ALA A 35 -7.88 -9.93 13.95
N TYR A 36 -7.50 -10.35 15.15
CA TYR A 36 -6.58 -9.61 16.01
C TYR A 36 -5.12 -10.00 15.81
N GLY A 37 -4.82 -10.71 14.70
CA GLY A 37 -3.47 -11.04 14.27
C GLY A 37 -2.68 -11.79 15.31
N ILE A 38 -2.99 -13.07 15.42
CA ILE A 38 -2.14 -14.10 15.99
C ILE A 38 -1.05 -13.59 16.94
N ILE A 39 -1.42 -13.23 18.13
CA ILE A 39 -0.55 -13.37 19.26
C ILE A 39 -0.94 -14.67 19.96
N SER A 40 -0.77 -15.80 19.28
CA SER A 40 -1.14 -17.10 19.88
C SER A 40 -0.32 -17.43 21.13
N SER A 41 0.86 -16.82 21.29
CA SER A 41 1.71 -16.97 22.48
C SER A 41 1.42 -15.96 23.59
N THR A 42 0.82 -14.80 23.28
CA THR A 42 0.60 -13.72 24.25
C THR A 42 -0.87 -13.40 24.50
N MET A 43 -1.79 -14.08 23.82
CA MET A 43 -3.22 -13.86 23.91
C MET A 43 -3.96 -15.18 24.22
N ASP A 44 -4.68 -15.22 25.34
CA ASP A 44 -5.67 -16.25 25.60
C ASP A 44 -7.06 -15.74 25.21
N VAL A 45 -7.77 -16.51 24.42
CA VAL A 45 -9.16 -16.27 24.08
C VAL A 45 -9.98 -17.40 24.66
N SER A 46 -10.94 -17.06 25.50
CA SER A 46 -11.90 -18.00 26.06
C SER A 46 -13.32 -17.47 25.90
N ILE A 47 -14.27 -18.36 25.88
CA ILE A 47 -15.69 -18.04 25.84
C ILE A 47 -16.33 -18.60 27.10
N SER A 48 -17.09 -17.77 27.83
CA SER A 48 -17.86 -18.16 28.99
C SER A 48 -19.13 -17.32 29.04
N ASP A 49 -20.27 -17.98 29.32
CA ASP A 49 -21.55 -17.33 29.48
C ASP A 49 -21.98 -16.39 28.34
N GLY A 50 -21.63 -16.77 27.09
CA GLY A 50 -21.93 -15.97 25.90
C GLY A 50 -21.07 -14.70 25.75
N VAL A 51 -19.94 -14.64 26.47
CA VAL A 51 -18.99 -13.53 26.40
C VAL A 51 -17.59 -14.07 26.00
N VAL A 52 -16.99 -13.45 25.00
CA VAL A 52 -15.59 -13.68 24.65
C VAL A 52 -14.71 -12.89 25.59
N CYS A 53 -13.81 -13.57 26.27
CA CYS A 53 -12.78 -12.95 27.09
C CYS A 53 -11.42 -13.08 26.39
N ILE A 54 -10.82 -11.95 26.04
CA ILE A 54 -9.48 -11.88 25.47
C ILE A 54 -8.52 -11.39 26.56
N VAL A 55 -7.54 -12.21 26.93
CA VAL A 55 -6.53 -11.90 27.93
C VAL A 55 -5.17 -11.74 27.26
N PHE A 56 -4.63 -10.54 27.30
CA PHE A 56 -3.26 -10.28 26.85
C PHE A 56 -2.28 -10.52 28.01
N LYS A 57 -1.41 -11.52 27.88
CA LYS A 57 -0.52 -11.98 28.95
C LYS A 57 0.62 -11.00 29.25
N ASP A 58 1.22 -10.41 28.22
CA ASP A 58 2.47 -9.64 28.36
C ASP A 58 2.36 -8.14 28.02
N ALA A 59 1.21 -7.66 27.57
CA ALA A 59 0.99 -6.26 27.23
C ALA A 59 0.19 -5.54 28.31
N THR A 60 0.86 -4.96 29.29
CA THR A 60 0.20 -3.98 30.16
C THR A 60 -0.13 -2.71 29.37
N PRO A 61 -1.20 -1.96 29.71
CA PRO A 61 -1.52 -0.68 29.04
C PRO A 61 -0.34 0.29 29.00
N ALA A 62 0.49 0.31 30.03
CA ALA A 62 1.70 1.14 30.07
C ALA A 62 2.73 0.71 29.02
N ARG A 63 3.02 -0.58 28.85
CA ARG A 63 3.93 -1.09 27.81
C ARG A 63 3.42 -0.84 26.41
N VAL A 64 2.10 -1.00 26.20
CA VAL A 64 1.48 -0.70 24.89
C VAL A 64 1.62 0.79 24.58
N ASN A 65 1.32 1.68 25.52
CA ASN A 65 1.47 3.12 25.33
C ASN A 65 2.93 3.51 25.04
N GLU A 66 3.89 2.92 25.77
CA GLU A 66 5.32 3.12 25.49
C GLU A 66 5.69 2.66 24.08
N ALA A 67 5.19 1.49 23.64
CA ALA A 67 5.42 0.99 22.28
C ALA A 67 4.85 1.93 21.22
N LEU A 68 3.64 2.48 21.42
CA LEU A 68 3.05 3.46 20.50
C LEU A 68 3.83 4.78 20.45
N GLN A 69 4.40 5.23 21.56
CA GLN A 69 5.32 6.38 21.57
C GLN A 69 6.61 6.06 20.79
N LYS A 70 7.17 4.85 20.98
CA LYS A 70 8.32 4.38 20.19
C LYS A 70 7.99 4.27 18.70
N PHE A 71 6.78 3.87 18.35
CA PHE A 71 6.34 3.86 16.95
C PHE A 71 6.38 5.26 16.32
N SER A 72 5.81 6.26 16.98
CA SER A 72 5.83 7.65 16.50
C SER A 72 7.26 8.16 16.36
N LYS A 73 8.14 7.86 17.32
CA LYS A 73 9.57 8.20 17.25
C LYS A 73 10.25 7.48 16.09
N ALA A 74 9.99 6.18 15.90
CA ALA A 74 10.55 5.41 14.80
C ALA A 74 10.22 5.98 13.42
N VAL A 75 8.97 6.43 13.24
CA VAL A 75 8.53 7.11 12.00
C VAL A 75 9.33 8.40 11.79
N SER A 76 9.50 9.22 12.83
CA SER A 76 10.30 10.45 12.75
C SER A 76 11.77 10.17 12.43
N GLU A 77 12.39 9.16 13.06
CA GLU A 77 13.77 8.77 12.76
C GLU A 77 13.94 8.30 11.32
N ALA A 78 12.98 7.52 10.81
CA ALA A 78 13.00 7.07 9.41
C ALA A 78 12.89 8.26 8.45
N GLN A 79 11.99 9.22 8.72
CA GLN A 79 11.84 10.44 7.91
C GLN A 79 13.10 11.31 7.90
N ASN A 80 13.84 11.32 9.01
CA ASN A 80 15.10 12.05 9.14
C ASN A 80 16.30 11.30 8.52
N GLY A 81 16.10 10.10 7.97
CA GLY A 81 17.16 9.26 7.41
C GLY A 81 17.97 8.46 8.45
N ASN A 82 17.59 8.49 9.72
CA ASN A 82 18.23 7.75 10.81
C ASN A 82 17.77 6.28 10.81
N LEU A 83 17.99 5.58 9.68
CA LEU A 83 17.44 4.25 9.40
C LEU A 83 17.81 3.20 10.45
N SER A 84 19.03 3.25 11.01
CA SER A 84 19.49 2.31 12.03
C SER A 84 18.70 2.42 13.34
N ASP A 85 18.35 3.63 13.76
CA ASP A 85 17.59 3.85 14.99
C ASP A 85 16.10 3.60 14.76
N ALA A 86 15.56 3.97 13.59
CA ALA A 86 14.21 3.61 13.17
C ALA A 86 14.02 2.08 13.18
N LEU A 87 14.97 1.32 12.63
CA LEU A 87 14.95 -0.14 12.61
C LEU A 87 14.88 -0.74 14.03
N LYS A 88 15.73 -0.27 14.96
CA LYS A 88 15.71 -0.72 16.36
C LYS A 88 14.38 -0.42 17.03
N LEU A 89 13.85 0.80 16.82
CA LEU A 89 12.59 1.24 17.41
C LEU A 89 11.41 0.43 16.87
N PHE A 90 11.28 0.25 15.54
CA PHE A 90 10.21 -0.58 14.96
C PHE A 90 10.27 -2.02 15.48
N LYS A 91 11.47 -2.62 15.58
CA LYS A 91 11.61 -3.96 16.18
C LYS A 91 11.12 -3.99 17.61
N SER A 92 11.48 -2.99 18.43
CA SER A 92 11.03 -2.92 19.84
C SER A 92 9.52 -2.73 19.97
N VAL A 93 8.88 -2.05 19.01
CA VAL A 93 7.40 -1.97 18.92
C VAL A 93 6.81 -3.35 18.67
N LEU A 94 7.37 -4.08 17.70
CA LEU A 94 6.88 -5.40 17.31
C LEU A 94 7.15 -6.50 18.34
N GLU A 95 8.09 -6.30 19.28
CA GLU A 95 8.26 -7.16 20.47
C GLU A 95 7.08 -7.02 21.45
N VAL A 96 6.43 -5.86 21.48
CA VAL A 96 5.29 -5.58 22.37
C VAL A 96 3.95 -5.78 21.65
N ILE A 97 3.87 -5.38 20.38
CA ILE A 97 2.68 -5.46 19.54
C ILE A 97 3.05 -6.15 18.22
N PRO A 98 3.19 -7.49 18.19
CA PRO A 98 3.65 -8.24 17.02
C PRO A 98 2.80 -8.07 15.77
N GLU A 99 1.51 -7.79 15.91
CA GLU A 99 0.55 -7.59 14.81
C GLU A 99 0.38 -6.13 14.38
N HIS A 100 1.23 -5.23 14.84
CA HIS A 100 1.17 -3.83 14.42
C HIS A 100 1.56 -3.69 12.93
N VAL A 101 0.58 -3.79 12.04
CA VAL A 101 0.78 -3.78 10.58
C VAL A 101 1.55 -2.55 10.12
N ASP A 102 1.20 -1.35 10.62
CA ASP A 102 1.92 -0.12 10.25
C ASP A 102 3.39 -0.13 10.66
N ALA A 103 3.73 -0.69 11.84
CA ALA A 103 5.10 -0.81 12.27
C ALA A 103 5.88 -1.78 11.37
N ARG A 104 5.26 -2.91 10.97
CA ARG A 104 5.87 -3.86 10.03
C ARG A 104 6.08 -3.25 8.65
N ARG A 105 5.10 -2.53 8.12
CA ARG A 105 5.24 -1.85 6.82
C ARG A 105 6.34 -0.80 6.83
N ASN A 106 6.40 0.01 7.88
CA ASN A 106 7.48 0.99 8.02
C ASN A 106 8.85 0.30 8.22
N LEU A 107 8.91 -0.81 8.97
CA LEU A 107 10.12 -1.62 9.07
C LEU A 107 10.52 -2.19 7.69
N ALA A 108 9.56 -2.63 6.88
CA ALA A 108 9.83 -3.07 5.51
C ALA A 108 10.39 -1.93 4.63
N LYS A 109 9.85 -0.71 4.75
CA LYS A 109 10.42 0.48 4.06
C LYS A 109 11.87 0.73 4.48
N VAL A 110 12.15 0.71 5.79
CA VAL A 110 13.52 0.87 6.30
C VAL A 110 14.44 -0.22 5.75
N TYR A 111 13.99 -1.47 5.68
CA TYR A 111 14.77 -2.54 5.06
C TYR A 111 15.04 -2.30 3.57
N LEU A 112 14.06 -1.80 2.82
CA LEU A 112 14.25 -1.46 1.39
C LEU A 112 15.28 -0.34 1.22
N GLU A 113 15.24 0.69 2.03
CA GLU A 113 16.21 1.79 2.00
C GLU A 113 17.63 1.33 2.38
N LEU A 114 17.74 0.32 3.24
CA LEU A 114 19.01 -0.34 3.60
C LEU A 114 19.45 -1.41 2.57
N GLY A 115 18.68 -1.65 1.50
CA GLY A 115 18.97 -2.67 0.49
C GLY A 115 18.68 -4.11 0.92
N ASN A 116 18.02 -4.31 2.06
CA ASN A 116 17.69 -5.64 2.61
C ASN A 116 16.33 -6.13 2.09
N ILE A 117 16.27 -6.45 0.80
CA ILE A 117 15.01 -6.77 0.10
C ILE A 117 14.28 -7.98 0.70
N GLU A 118 15.00 -9.05 1.03
CA GLU A 118 14.42 -10.28 1.59
C GLU A 118 13.77 -10.04 2.96
N GLN A 119 14.36 -9.16 3.78
CA GLN A 119 13.78 -8.81 5.08
C GLN A 119 12.52 -7.94 4.91
N ALA A 120 12.53 -7.04 3.95
CA ALA A 120 11.35 -6.23 3.62
C ALA A 120 10.18 -7.13 3.17
N GLU A 121 10.43 -8.03 2.22
CA GLU A 121 9.47 -9.00 1.72
C GLU A 121 8.87 -9.83 2.86
N LYS A 122 9.71 -10.39 3.74
CA LYS A 122 9.26 -11.15 4.91
C LYS A 122 8.33 -10.35 5.82
N GLN A 123 8.61 -9.06 6.05
CA GLN A 123 7.71 -8.23 6.88
C GLN A 123 6.38 -7.98 6.18
N LEU A 124 6.37 -7.78 4.87
CA LEU A 124 5.16 -7.55 4.10
C LEU A 124 4.29 -8.81 3.98
N ASP A 125 4.90 -9.99 3.81
CA ASP A 125 4.18 -11.26 3.87
C ASP A 125 3.43 -11.43 5.19
N ILE A 126 4.08 -11.09 6.31
CA ILE A 126 3.43 -11.12 7.62
C ILE A 126 2.31 -10.08 7.69
N CYS A 127 2.46 -8.88 7.10
CA CYS A 127 1.39 -7.89 7.04
C CYS A 127 0.15 -8.43 6.32
N ILE A 128 0.34 -9.07 5.17
CA ILE A 128 -0.74 -9.67 4.37
C ILE A 128 -1.41 -10.83 5.14
N GLN A 129 -0.64 -11.64 5.88
CA GLN A 129 -1.19 -12.71 6.72
C GLN A 129 -2.03 -12.15 7.88
N ILE A 130 -1.60 -11.05 8.51
CA ILE A 130 -2.31 -10.39 9.60
C ILE A 130 -3.57 -9.70 9.07
N ASN A 131 -3.43 -8.93 7.99
CA ASN A 131 -4.51 -8.19 7.38
C ASN A 131 -4.50 -8.39 5.85
N PRO A 132 -5.25 -9.37 5.33
CA PRO A 132 -5.36 -9.60 3.88
C PRO A 132 -5.96 -8.44 3.10
N GLN A 133 -6.55 -7.45 3.77
CA GLN A 133 -7.06 -6.23 3.14
C GLN A 133 -6.08 -5.06 3.23
N ASP A 134 -4.82 -5.27 3.60
CA ASP A 134 -3.83 -4.21 3.65
C ASP A 134 -3.31 -3.85 2.25
N CYS A 135 -3.97 -2.93 1.60
CA CYS A 135 -3.65 -2.44 0.25
C CYS A 135 -2.17 -2.06 0.08
N TRP A 136 -1.60 -1.39 1.10
CA TRP A 136 -0.21 -0.93 1.06
C TRP A 136 0.81 -2.06 0.99
N SER A 137 0.56 -3.19 1.65
CA SER A 137 1.45 -4.35 1.58
C SER A 137 1.47 -4.95 0.18
N TYR A 138 0.34 -5.03 -0.50
CA TYR A 138 0.29 -5.48 -1.90
C TYR A 138 1.03 -4.52 -2.85
N ILE A 139 0.85 -3.21 -2.67
CA ILE A 139 1.58 -2.20 -3.46
C ILE A 139 3.09 -2.36 -3.26
N MET A 140 3.53 -2.49 -2.01
CA MET A 140 4.96 -2.63 -1.71
C MET A 140 5.55 -3.93 -2.24
N MET A 141 4.83 -5.06 -2.13
CA MET A 141 5.24 -6.35 -2.72
C MET A 141 5.34 -6.24 -4.25
N GLY A 142 4.32 -5.71 -4.92
CA GLY A 142 4.37 -5.46 -6.35
C GLY A 142 5.56 -4.59 -6.76
N ASN A 143 5.83 -3.52 -6.02
CA ASN A 143 7.00 -2.65 -6.25
C ASN A 143 8.34 -3.37 -6.03
N ILE A 144 8.45 -4.26 -5.03
CA ILE A 144 9.66 -5.07 -4.82
C ILE A 144 9.93 -5.94 -6.06
N TYR A 145 8.92 -6.64 -6.53
CA TYR A 145 9.07 -7.53 -7.68
C TYR A 145 9.25 -6.78 -9.00
N THR A 146 8.69 -5.59 -9.14
CA THR A 146 8.94 -4.74 -10.32
C THR A 146 10.36 -4.18 -10.31
N LYS A 147 10.78 -3.54 -9.21
CA LYS A 147 11.99 -2.70 -9.19
C LYS A 147 13.27 -3.45 -8.80
N HIS A 148 13.18 -4.37 -7.84
CA HIS A 148 14.35 -5.05 -7.28
C HIS A 148 14.56 -6.45 -7.83
N LYS A 149 13.51 -7.26 -7.91
CA LYS A 149 13.60 -8.66 -8.36
C LYS A 149 13.41 -8.82 -9.86
N ARG A 150 12.82 -7.82 -10.53
CA ARG A 150 12.53 -7.83 -11.98
C ARG A 150 11.66 -8.99 -12.41
N ASP A 151 10.81 -9.51 -11.52
CA ASP A 151 9.81 -10.53 -11.83
C ASP A 151 8.44 -9.89 -12.01
N HIS A 152 8.15 -9.49 -13.24
CA HIS A 152 6.92 -8.80 -13.60
C HIS A 152 5.67 -9.68 -13.45
N ASN A 153 5.80 -11.00 -13.48
CA ASN A 153 4.65 -11.89 -13.30
C ASN A 153 4.22 -11.96 -11.83
N ILE A 154 5.19 -12.06 -10.92
CA ILE A 154 4.90 -12.01 -9.49
C ILE A 154 4.43 -10.60 -9.08
N ALA A 155 5.00 -9.54 -9.66
CA ALA A 155 4.53 -8.19 -9.43
C ALA A 155 3.05 -8.01 -9.83
N GLU A 156 2.68 -8.52 -11.02
CA GLU A 156 1.31 -8.51 -11.52
C GLU A 156 0.36 -9.23 -10.56
N PHE A 157 0.73 -10.42 -10.10
CA PHE A 157 -0.03 -11.18 -9.11
C PHE A 157 -0.34 -10.36 -7.85
N TYR A 158 0.66 -9.68 -7.26
CA TYR A 158 0.42 -8.87 -6.06
C TYR A 158 -0.49 -7.67 -6.33
N TYR A 159 -0.35 -6.99 -7.47
CA TYR A 159 -1.26 -5.90 -7.81
C TYR A 159 -2.70 -6.40 -8.04
N GLU A 160 -2.87 -7.56 -8.68
CA GLU A 160 -4.19 -8.17 -8.89
C GLU A 160 -4.83 -8.57 -7.56
N CYS A 161 -4.10 -9.25 -6.67
CA CYS A 161 -4.59 -9.56 -5.32
C CYS A 161 -5.00 -8.30 -4.55
N GLY A 162 -4.23 -7.22 -4.63
CA GLY A 162 -4.60 -5.96 -4.02
C GLY A 162 -5.88 -5.37 -4.60
N LEU A 163 -6.08 -5.46 -5.92
CA LEU A 163 -7.27 -4.97 -6.61
C LEU A 163 -8.52 -5.85 -6.38
N GLU A 164 -8.37 -7.12 -6.04
CA GLU A 164 -9.49 -7.97 -5.60
C GLU A 164 -10.15 -7.41 -4.33
N HIS A 165 -9.35 -6.89 -3.40
CA HIS A 165 -9.83 -6.27 -2.17
C HIS A 165 -10.18 -4.79 -2.35
N HIS A 166 -9.47 -4.07 -3.20
CA HIS A 166 -9.57 -2.62 -3.39
C HIS A 166 -9.63 -2.27 -4.89
N PRO A 167 -10.73 -2.62 -5.59
CA PRO A 167 -10.83 -2.51 -7.06
C PRO A 167 -10.71 -1.07 -7.59
N ASP A 168 -10.92 -0.08 -6.73
CA ASP A 168 -10.91 1.34 -7.07
C ASP A 168 -9.79 2.12 -6.37
N ASP A 169 -8.78 1.42 -5.83
CA ASP A 169 -7.61 2.10 -5.27
C ASP A 169 -6.73 2.69 -6.39
N GLY A 170 -6.66 4.02 -6.43
CA GLY A 170 -5.95 4.75 -7.47
C GLY A 170 -4.44 4.50 -7.47
N MET A 171 -3.83 4.17 -6.32
CA MET A 171 -2.40 3.90 -6.25
C MET A 171 -2.08 2.51 -6.78
N LEU A 172 -2.87 1.49 -6.43
CA LEU A 172 -2.77 0.16 -7.01
C LEU A 172 -2.93 0.20 -8.52
N LEU A 173 -4.01 0.84 -9.01
CA LEU A 173 -4.28 0.98 -10.43
C LEU A 173 -3.12 1.66 -11.17
N ASN A 174 -2.58 2.75 -10.61
CA ASN A 174 -1.46 3.47 -11.21
C ASN A 174 -0.17 2.65 -11.25
N ASN A 175 0.18 1.96 -10.15
CA ASN A 175 1.38 1.12 -10.12
C ASN A 175 1.25 -0.08 -11.06
N TYR A 176 0.07 -0.67 -11.14
CA TYR A 176 -0.21 -1.74 -12.09
C TYR A 176 -0.15 -1.24 -13.55
N ALA A 177 -0.64 -0.03 -13.82
CA ALA A 177 -0.51 0.58 -15.14
C ALA A 177 0.96 0.76 -15.55
N ASN A 178 1.81 1.23 -14.64
CA ASN A 178 3.25 1.33 -14.88
C ASN A 178 3.89 -0.03 -15.17
N LEU A 179 3.54 -1.08 -14.41
CA LEU A 179 3.99 -2.44 -14.70
C LEU A 179 3.53 -2.91 -16.09
N MET A 180 2.30 -2.60 -16.50
CA MET A 180 1.80 -2.96 -17.82
C MET A 180 2.56 -2.22 -18.94
N MET A 181 2.97 -0.98 -18.72
CA MET A 181 3.88 -0.26 -19.62
C MET A 181 5.22 -0.99 -19.75
N GLU A 182 5.85 -1.37 -18.63
CA GLU A 182 7.12 -2.11 -18.64
C GLU A 182 7.01 -3.47 -19.35
N LYS A 183 5.85 -4.14 -19.24
CA LYS A 183 5.56 -5.38 -19.98
C LYS A 183 5.20 -5.15 -21.46
N GLY A 184 5.08 -3.91 -21.92
CA GLY A 184 4.65 -3.56 -23.29
C GLY A 184 3.15 -3.76 -23.54
N ASN A 185 2.35 -4.02 -22.49
CA ASN A 185 0.89 -4.11 -22.61
C ASN A 185 0.26 -2.72 -22.51
N PHE A 186 0.50 -1.91 -23.55
CA PHE A 186 0.08 -0.51 -23.59
C PHE A 186 -1.45 -0.34 -23.53
N SER A 187 -2.21 -1.27 -24.10
CA SER A 187 -3.68 -1.23 -24.04
C SER A 187 -4.21 -1.34 -22.60
N LYS A 188 -3.68 -2.32 -21.80
CA LYS A 188 -4.08 -2.49 -20.40
C LYS A 188 -3.57 -1.31 -19.55
N ALA A 189 -2.37 -0.81 -19.81
CA ALA A 189 -1.83 0.37 -19.13
C ALA A 189 -2.72 1.60 -19.32
N GLU A 190 -3.14 1.87 -20.55
CA GLU A 190 -4.04 3.00 -20.87
C GLU A 190 -5.37 2.89 -20.13
N GLN A 191 -5.99 1.71 -20.14
CA GLN A 191 -7.24 1.45 -19.42
C GLN A 191 -7.11 1.73 -17.91
N LEU A 192 -6.02 1.27 -17.29
CA LEU A 192 -5.77 1.43 -15.88
C LEU A 192 -5.51 2.91 -15.51
N PHE A 193 -4.69 3.64 -16.28
CA PHE A 193 -4.51 5.07 -16.07
C PHE A 193 -5.81 5.85 -16.23
N LYS A 194 -6.59 5.58 -17.27
CA LYS A 194 -7.90 6.21 -17.46
C LYS A 194 -8.87 5.88 -16.34
N LYS A 195 -8.90 4.62 -15.87
CA LYS A 195 -9.71 4.24 -14.71
C LYS A 195 -9.29 5.05 -13.47
N THR A 196 -7.98 5.19 -13.21
CA THR A 196 -7.48 6.01 -12.09
C THR A 196 -7.95 7.45 -12.20
N LEU A 197 -7.86 8.06 -13.40
CA LEU A 197 -8.24 9.46 -13.62
C LEU A 197 -9.76 9.69 -13.56
N ASN A 198 -10.56 8.68 -13.89
CA ASN A 198 -12.01 8.74 -13.69
C ASN A 198 -12.39 8.71 -12.21
N LEU A 199 -11.70 7.91 -11.40
CA LEU A 199 -11.93 7.80 -9.96
C LEU A 199 -11.33 8.99 -9.19
N ARG A 200 -10.18 9.47 -9.62
CA ARG A 200 -9.42 10.56 -9.03
C ARG A 200 -8.99 11.55 -10.11
N PRO A 201 -9.85 12.52 -10.46
CA PRO A 201 -9.58 13.48 -11.53
C PRO A 201 -8.32 14.34 -11.33
N VAL A 202 -7.81 14.42 -10.11
CA VAL A 202 -6.54 15.09 -9.78
C VAL A 202 -5.55 14.06 -9.26
N TYR A 203 -4.94 13.28 -10.16
CA TYR A 203 -3.91 12.30 -9.80
C TYR A 203 -2.70 12.44 -10.74
N PRO A 204 -1.70 13.28 -10.35
CA PRO A 204 -0.59 13.69 -11.22
C PRO A 204 0.18 12.53 -11.84
N ASN A 205 0.46 11.47 -11.05
CA ASN A 205 1.21 10.31 -11.51
C ASN A 205 0.54 9.60 -12.70
N SER A 206 -0.78 9.49 -12.69
CA SER A 206 -1.49 8.85 -13.80
C SER A 206 -1.59 9.73 -15.05
N TYR A 207 -1.66 11.06 -14.90
CA TYR A 207 -1.53 11.96 -16.03
C TYR A 207 -0.13 11.83 -16.67
N PHE A 208 0.91 11.85 -15.85
CA PHE A 208 2.28 11.72 -16.33
C PHE A 208 2.52 10.36 -16.99
N GLY A 209 2.08 9.26 -16.33
CA GLY A 209 2.17 7.91 -16.89
C GLY A 209 1.43 7.76 -18.22
N LEU A 210 0.21 8.31 -18.34
CA LEU A 210 -0.58 8.30 -19.57
C LEU A 210 0.09 9.12 -20.69
N ALA A 211 0.70 10.26 -20.35
CA ALA A 211 1.43 11.07 -21.31
C ALA A 211 2.68 10.34 -21.83
N LEU A 212 3.44 9.68 -20.94
CA LEU A 212 4.57 8.83 -21.34
C LEU A 212 4.12 7.68 -22.25
N LEU A 213 3.00 7.03 -21.92
CA LEU A 213 2.41 5.96 -22.74
C LEU A 213 2.13 6.47 -24.15
N TYR A 214 1.44 7.60 -24.28
CA TYR A 214 1.13 8.17 -25.58
C TYR A 214 2.39 8.57 -26.39
N ARG A 215 3.41 9.11 -25.73
CA ARG A 215 4.70 9.38 -26.37
C ARG A 215 5.34 8.11 -26.93
N VAL A 216 5.43 7.04 -26.11
CA VAL A 216 6.05 5.77 -26.50
C VAL A 216 5.27 5.06 -27.62
N THR A 217 3.96 5.20 -27.64
CA THR A 217 3.09 4.61 -28.66
C THR A 217 2.96 5.46 -29.95
N GLY A 218 3.69 6.58 -30.06
CA GLY A 218 3.72 7.42 -31.24
C GLY A 218 2.54 8.37 -31.39
N HIS A 219 1.92 8.75 -30.30
CA HIS A 219 0.78 9.68 -30.23
C HIS A 219 1.17 10.98 -29.48
N PRO A 220 2.10 11.79 -30.03
CA PRO A 220 2.63 12.97 -29.31
C PRO A 220 1.56 14.04 -29.05
N GLU A 221 0.59 14.19 -29.93
CA GLU A 221 -0.48 15.18 -29.74
C GLU A 221 -1.39 14.84 -28.56
N GLU A 222 -1.72 13.57 -28.38
CA GLU A 222 -2.48 13.07 -27.25
C GLU A 222 -1.69 13.24 -25.94
N SER A 223 -0.38 12.99 -25.99
CA SER A 223 0.52 13.22 -24.86
C SER A 223 0.51 14.67 -24.42
N LEU A 224 0.62 15.62 -25.36
CA LEU A 224 0.55 17.06 -25.07
C LEU A 224 -0.77 17.46 -24.44
N LYS A 225 -1.90 16.98 -24.96
CA LYS A 225 -3.25 17.23 -24.40
C LYS A 225 -3.38 16.75 -22.95
N VAL A 226 -2.83 15.58 -22.65
CA VAL A 226 -2.85 15.00 -21.28
C VAL A 226 -2.02 15.86 -20.33
N LEU A 227 -0.84 16.33 -20.76
CA LEU A 227 0.02 17.20 -19.97
C LEU A 227 -0.60 18.59 -19.74
N GLU A 228 -1.22 19.16 -20.77
CA GLU A 228 -1.96 20.43 -20.63
C GLU A 228 -3.09 20.30 -19.61
N ARG A 229 -3.81 19.18 -19.62
CA ARG A 229 -4.84 18.90 -18.62
C ARG A 229 -4.26 18.83 -17.21
N LEU A 230 -3.11 18.18 -17.03
CA LEU A 230 -2.41 18.16 -15.76
C LEU A 230 -2.05 19.56 -15.28
N PHE A 231 -1.51 20.42 -16.16
CA PHE A 231 -1.12 21.80 -15.80
C PHE A 231 -2.31 22.68 -15.41
N ILE A 232 -3.49 22.43 -15.98
CA ILE A 232 -4.72 23.15 -15.59
C ILE A 232 -5.18 22.70 -14.20
N LEU A 233 -5.06 21.41 -13.88
CA LEU A 233 -5.57 20.84 -12.62
C LEU A 233 -4.63 21.07 -11.43
N MET A 234 -3.34 21.19 -11.68
CA MET A 234 -2.36 21.42 -10.62
C MET A 234 -2.10 22.90 -10.41
N PRO A 235 -2.44 23.47 -9.26
CA PRO A 235 -2.04 24.82 -8.93
C PRO A 235 -0.51 24.89 -8.79
N LYS A 236 0.08 26.05 -9.15
CA LYS A 236 1.54 26.31 -9.09
C LYS A 236 2.15 26.21 -7.67
N THR A 237 1.31 26.01 -6.64
CA THR A 237 1.66 25.94 -5.22
C THR A 237 1.55 24.52 -4.65
N ALA A 238 1.60 23.51 -5.49
CA ALA A 238 1.50 22.12 -5.06
C ALA A 238 2.66 21.69 -4.12
N GLU A 239 2.35 20.80 -3.18
CA GLU A 239 3.29 20.20 -2.23
C GLU A 239 4.52 19.58 -2.93
N ILE A 240 5.62 19.42 -2.20
CA ILE A 240 6.97 19.06 -2.74
C ILE A 240 6.96 17.84 -3.67
N GLU A 241 6.23 16.76 -3.33
CA GLU A 241 6.13 15.57 -4.20
C GLU A 241 5.40 15.86 -5.51
N SER A 242 4.36 16.68 -5.46
CA SER A 242 3.62 17.12 -6.64
C SER A 242 4.45 18.07 -7.50
N ALA A 243 5.39 18.83 -6.90
CA ALA A 243 6.28 19.74 -7.62
C ALA A 243 7.29 18.97 -8.49
N GLN A 244 7.80 17.82 -8.03
CA GLN A 244 8.72 17.00 -8.82
C GLN A 244 8.04 16.49 -10.08
N ILE A 245 6.88 15.84 -9.96
CA ILE A 245 6.12 15.31 -11.12
C ILE A 245 5.72 16.44 -12.07
N TYR A 246 5.36 17.60 -11.53
CA TYR A 246 5.03 18.77 -12.34
C TYR A 246 6.23 19.24 -13.18
N ASN A 247 7.43 19.27 -12.60
CA ASN A 247 8.65 19.63 -13.32
C ASN A 247 9.02 18.57 -14.38
N GLU A 248 8.91 17.29 -14.06
CA GLU A 248 9.11 16.19 -15.02
C GLU A 248 8.12 16.28 -16.18
N ALA A 249 6.85 16.58 -15.90
CA ALA A 249 5.81 16.76 -16.90
C ALA A 249 6.10 17.98 -17.81
N ARG A 250 6.61 19.08 -17.25
CA ARG A 250 7.00 20.26 -18.05
C ARG A 250 8.18 19.97 -18.97
N ASN A 251 9.16 19.23 -18.49
CA ASN A 251 10.29 18.81 -19.30
C ASN A 251 9.82 17.93 -20.47
N LEU A 252 9.00 16.93 -20.16
CA LEU A 252 8.40 16.05 -21.15
C LEU A 252 7.59 16.83 -22.21
N TYR A 253 6.77 17.79 -21.76
CA TYR A 253 5.99 18.65 -22.66
C TYR A 253 6.90 19.43 -23.63
N SER A 254 7.97 20.03 -23.10
CA SER A 254 8.91 20.81 -23.90
C SER A 254 9.64 19.96 -24.92
N GLU A 255 10.04 18.75 -24.54
CA GLU A 255 10.69 17.79 -25.43
C GLU A 255 9.77 17.37 -26.58
N ILE A 256 8.53 16.95 -26.27
CA ILE A 256 7.56 16.54 -27.29
C ILE A 256 7.23 17.67 -28.25
N LYS A 257 7.08 18.90 -27.73
CA LYS A 257 6.77 20.07 -28.53
C LYS A 257 7.91 20.38 -29.52
N ALA A 258 9.17 20.33 -29.07
CA ALA A 258 10.32 20.52 -29.92
C ALA A 258 10.43 19.42 -31.00
N GLU A 259 10.14 18.17 -30.66
CA GLU A 259 10.13 17.04 -31.60
C GLU A 259 9.04 17.20 -32.70
N THR A 260 7.86 17.71 -32.33
CA THR A 260 6.76 17.92 -33.28
C THR A 260 7.01 19.12 -34.21
N GLU A 261 7.55 20.22 -33.68
CA GLU A 261 7.88 21.42 -34.47
C GLU A 261 9.02 21.15 -35.45
N SER A 262 10.03 20.36 -35.06
CA SER A 262 11.11 19.98 -35.95
C SER A 262 10.66 19.13 -37.16
N LYS A 263 9.69 18.25 -36.94
CA LYS A 263 9.10 17.41 -38.02
C LYS A 263 8.26 18.21 -39.01
N THR A 264 7.55 19.25 -38.52
CA THR A 264 6.75 20.14 -39.37
C THR A 264 7.60 21.11 -40.21
N SER A 265 8.82 21.41 -39.79
CA SER A 265 9.73 22.34 -40.52
C SER A 265 10.50 21.66 -41.66
N ILE A 266 10.40 20.35 -41.83
CA ILE A 266 11.13 19.55 -42.85
C ILE A 266 10.17 19.21 -44.04
N HIS A 267 8.91 19.55 -43.96
CA HIS A 267 7.90 19.42 -45.03
C HIS A 267 7.44 20.77 -45.51
#